data_6ba8296ddc9a0d1c070d0e3683e3d51b
#
_entry.id   6ba8296ddc9a0d1c070d0e3683e3d51b
#
_cell.length_a   1.000
_cell.length_b   1.000
_cell.length_c   1.000
_cell.angle_alpha   90.00
_cell.angle_beta   90.00
_cell.angle_gamma   90.00
#
_symmetry.space_group_name_H-M   'P 1'
#
loop_
_entity.id
_entity.type
_entity.pdbx_description
1 polymer ?
#
loop_
_entity_poly.entity_id
_entity_poly.type
_entity_poly.pdbx_seq_one_letter_code
_entity_poly.pdbx_strand_id
1 'polypeptide(L)'
;MFEIVFLGTSASAPSVHRGLAAQAIIAGEHRFLIDCGEGTQRQILRSGIGFKKLNRILLTHGHLDHILGLGGLVSTFARWENIAEIEIYGGKATLDRVQALLYGVVLDYERLEVKIHLVDLKPGLIFSGKDFTVETFPVTHRGPGNFGFIFQEKTRRPFLNDQAEALGVPIGPERAELVKGKSITLADGRVITPAMVLGEESRGVKYVHVGDTARTDNLREVVQDADVLVIEATFLDEDAETAKAFGHITAGQAARLALETGVKSLLLTHVSRRYRERDVIEEARRIFPQTMVARDLDHYVMRRDRPVERQVAPAWDSADE
;
A
#
# COMPACT_ATOMS: atom_id res chain seq x y z
N MET A 1 -0.77 -12.13 2.75
CA MET A 1 -1.22 -11.19 3.79
C MET A 1 -0.48 -9.89 3.61
N PHE A 2 -1.20 -8.79 3.56
CA PHE A 2 -0.65 -7.44 3.59
C PHE A 2 -1.12 -6.70 4.82
N GLU A 3 -0.29 -5.77 5.30
CA GLU A 3 -0.65 -4.85 6.36
C GLU A 3 -0.41 -3.42 5.87
N ILE A 4 -1.31 -2.51 6.23
CA ILE A 4 -1.18 -1.08 5.93
C ILE A 4 -1.12 -0.33 7.24
N VAL A 5 -0.12 0.52 7.40
CA VAL A 5 -0.03 1.48 8.50
C VAL A 5 -0.09 2.90 7.92
N PHE A 6 -1.15 3.64 8.23
CA PHE A 6 -1.28 5.02 7.81
C PHE A 6 -0.41 5.92 8.68
N LEU A 7 0.55 6.59 8.09
CA LEU A 7 1.48 7.47 8.79
C LEU A 7 1.04 8.94 8.69
N GLY A 8 0.26 9.27 7.67
CA GLY A 8 -0.32 10.59 7.47
C GLY A 8 -1.48 10.53 6.48
N THR A 9 -2.56 11.25 6.77
CA THR A 9 -3.85 11.13 6.09
C THR A 9 -4.49 12.47 5.72
N SER A 10 -3.76 13.60 5.89
CA SER A 10 -4.22 14.94 5.56
C SER A 10 -3.90 15.31 4.11
N ALA A 11 -4.78 16.10 3.50
CA ALA A 11 -4.58 16.73 2.20
C ALA A 11 -3.84 18.08 2.35
N SER A 12 -2.86 18.34 1.50
CA SER A 12 -2.15 19.60 1.26
C SER A 12 -1.48 20.24 2.46
N ALA A 13 -2.07 20.24 3.64
CA ALA A 13 -1.54 20.84 4.86
C ALA A 13 -1.86 19.95 6.08
N PRO A 14 -0.92 19.82 7.04
CA PRO A 14 -1.16 19.01 8.22
C PRO A 14 -2.20 19.66 9.14
N SER A 15 -2.75 18.86 10.03
CA SER A 15 -3.56 19.32 11.16
C SER A 15 -2.97 18.80 12.47
N VAL A 16 -3.56 19.18 13.61
CA VAL A 16 -3.15 18.64 14.92
C VAL A 16 -3.30 17.11 14.98
N HIS A 17 -4.25 16.55 14.23
CA HIS A 17 -4.59 15.13 14.29
C HIS A 17 -4.18 14.32 13.06
N ARG A 18 -3.78 14.99 11.97
CA ARG A 18 -3.43 14.34 10.70
C ARG A 18 -2.16 14.93 10.12
N GLY A 19 -1.14 14.10 9.94
CA GLY A 19 0.06 14.39 9.17
C GLY A 19 -0.19 14.32 7.67
N LEU A 20 0.81 14.70 6.89
CA LEU A 20 0.77 14.70 5.43
C LEU A 20 0.93 13.28 4.86
N ALA A 21 0.51 13.09 3.61
CA ALA A 21 0.34 11.80 2.95
C ALA A 21 1.55 10.88 3.10
N ALA A 22 1.37 9.77 3.80
CA ALA A 22 2.33 8.68 3.90
C ALA A 22 1.68 7.42 4.44
N GLN A 23 2.06 6.25 3.93
CA GLN A 23 1.65 4.96 4.48
C GLN A 23 2.72 3.90 4.27
N ALA A 24 2.85 2.98 5.23
CA ALA A 24 3.73 1.84 5.11
C ALA A 24 2.92 0.60 4.75
N ILE A 25 3.44 -0.19 3.79
CA ILE A 25 2.91 -1.50 3.42
C ILE A 25 3.90 -2.57 3.88
N ILE A 26 3.40 -3.53 4.67
CA ILE A 26 4.16 -4.67 5.13
C ILE A 26 3.65 -5.91 4.39
N ALA A 27 4.57 -6.57 3.66
CA ALA A 27 4.30 -7.74 2.84
C ALA A 27 5.33 -8.84 3.15
N GLY A 28 5.04 -9.67 4.15
CA GLY A 28 6.00 -10.63 4.69
C GLY A 28 7.23 -9.94 5.28
N GLU A 29 8.40 -10.23 4.69
CA GLU A 29 9.64 -9.58 5.11
C GLU A 29 9.92 -8.23 4.43
N HIS A 30 9.11 -7.84 3.43
CA HIS A 30 9.28 -6.63 2.65
C HIS A 30 8.45 -5.48 3.25
N ARG A 31 9.03 -4.29 3.20
CA ARG A 31 8.37 -3.05 3.60
C ARG A 31 8.50 -2.01 2.50
N PHE A 32 7.41 -1.33 2.22
CA PHE A 32 7.34 -0.25 1.26
C PHE A 32 6.75 0.97 1.95
N LEU A 33 7.28 2.14 1.65
CA LEU A 33 6.67 3.41 2.01
C LEU A 33 6.00 3.99 0.77
N ILE A 34 4.70 4.25 0.82
CA ILE A 34 4.01 4.98 -0.24
C ILE A 34 3.86 6.42 0.22
N ASP A 35 4.45 7.33 -0.52
CA ASP A 35 4.63 8.74 -0.23
C ASP A 35 5.38 9.01 1.09
N CYS A 36 5.89 10.23 1.21
CA CYS A 36 6.65 10.67 2.38
C CYS A 36 6.45 12.16 2.61
N GLY A 37 5.26 12.53 3.09
CA GLY A 37 4.94 13.90 3.49
C GLY A 37 5.75 14.34 4.71
N GLU A 38 5.74 15.64 5.01
CA GLU A 38 6.39 16.15 6.18
C GLU A 38 5.91 15.46 7.46
N GLY A 39 6.84 15.16 8.37
CA GLY A 39 6.53 14.47 9.64
C GLY A 39 6.48 12.94 9.55
N THR A 40 6.57 12.32 8.37
CA THR A 40 6.54 10.87 8.18
C THR A 40 7.57 10.14 9.04
N GLN A 41 8.77 10.67 9.16
CA GLN A 41 9.84 10.11 10.00
C GLN A 41 9.38 9.91 11.45
N ARG A 42 8.76 10.92 12.05
CA ARG A 42 8.22 10.86 13.42
C ARG A 42 7.06 9.86 13.52
N GLN A 43 6.21 9.82 12.52
CA GLN A 43 5.07 8.88 12.48
C GLN A 43 5.52 7.41 12.36
N ILE A 44 6.61 7.13 11.65
CA ILE A 44 7.23 5.80 11.61
C ILE A 44 7.64 5.36 13.03
N LEU A 45 8.27 6.22 13.81
CA LEU A 45 8.62 5.93 15.20
C LEU A 45 7.37 5.71 16.05
N ARG A 46 6.39 6.61 15.98
CA ARG A 46 5.13 6.52 16.73
C ARG A 46 4.30 5.27 16.40
N SER A 47 4.38 4.78 15.18
CA SER A 47 3.67 3.58 14.75
C SER A 47 4.29 2.27 15.26
N GLY A 48 5.50 2.31 15.78
CA GLY A 48 6.24 1.13 16.23
C GLY A 48 6.78 0.24 15.10
N ILE A 49 6.55 0.57 13.82
CA ILE A 49 7.07 -0.27 12.71
C ILE A 49 8.59 -0.16 12.57
N GLY A 50 9.19 0.95 13.02
CA GLY A 50 10.62 1.22 12.90
C GLY A 50 11.09 1.38 11.45
N PHE A 51 12.37 1.69 11.27
CA PHE A 51 12.98 1.96 9.95
C PHE A 51 13.53 0.71 9.26
N LYS A 52 13.73 -0.38 9.98
CA LYS A 52 14.36 -1.59 9.44
C LYS A 52 13.62 -2.11 8.21
N LYS A 53 14.35 -2.34 7.11
CA LYS A 53 13.83 -2.80 5.81
C LYS A 53 12.86 -1.83 5.10
N LEU A 54 12.70 -0.59 5.59
CA LEU A 54 11.84 0.43 4.97
C LEU A 54 12.64 1.26 3.95
N ASN A 55 13.33 0.59 3.05
CA ASN A 55 14.24 1.21 2.08
C ASN A 55 13.68 1.29 0.65
N ARG A 56 12.41 0.92 0.44
CA ARG A 56 11.70 1.09 -0.84
C ARG A 56 10.60 2.11 -0.67
N ILE A 57 10.76 3.25 -1.36
CA ILE A 57 9.86 4.40 -1.29
C ILE A 57 9.18 4.55 -2.65
N LEU A 58 7.86 4.45 -2.69
CA LEU A 58 7.03 4.54 -3.87
C LEU A 58 6.30 5.88 -3.85
N LEU A 59 6.62 6.78 -4.77
CA LEU A 59 6.02 8.10 -4.81
C LEU A 59 4.90 8.13 -5.85
N THR A 60 3.71 8.52 -5.40
CA THR A 60 2.56 8.69 -6.29
C THR A 60 2.77 9.86 -7.25
N HIS A 61 3.23 10.99 -6.73
CA HIS A 61 3.52 12.20 -7.50
C HIS A 61 4.42 13.17 -6.71
N GLY A 62 4.78 14.30 -7.34
CA GLY A 62 5.78 15.21 -6.81
C GLY A 62 5.25 16.44 -6.05
N HIS A 63 4.01 16.46 -5.53
CA HIS A 63 3.56 17.55 -4.66
C HIS A 63 4.28 17.52 -3.31
N LEU A 64 4.40 18.67 -2.66
CA LEU A 64 5.23 18.83 -1.47
C LEU A 64 4.72 18.00 -0.29
N ASP A 65 3.42 17.90 -0.15
CA ASP A 65 2.76 17.09 0.89
C ASP A 65 2.96 15.57 0.73
N HIS A 66 3.55 15.14 -0.40
CA HIS A 66 3.92 13.75 -0.65
C HIS A 66 5.43 13.48 -0.62
N ILE A 67 6.29 14.52 -0.67
CA ILE A 67 7.75 14.30 -0.81
C ILE A 67 8.61 15.02 0.23
N LEU A 68 8.13 16.04 0.95
CA LEU A 68 8.98 16.85 1.83
C LEU A 68 9.59 16.07 2.98
N GLY A 69 8.94 15.05 3.49
CA GLY A 69 9.45 14.20 4.56
C GLY A 69 10.69 13.39 4.18
N LEU A 70 10.96 13.23 2.86
CA LEU A 70 12.16 12.54 2.37
C LEU A 70 13.44 13.14 2.91
N GLY A 71 13.49 14.46 3.06
CA GLY A 71 14.68 15.14 3.59
C GLY A 71 15.07 14.63 4.97
N GLY A 72 14.14 14.61 5.90
CA GLY A 72 14.36 14.11 7.26
C GLY A 72 14.60 12.60 7.30
N LEU A 73 13.81 11.85 6.55
CA LEU A 73 13.90 10.39 6.52
C LEU A 73 15.25 9.90 5.98
N VAL A 74 15.68 10.41 4.83
CA VAL A 74 16.97 10.05 4.21
C VAL A 74 18.16 10.49 5.07
N SER A 75 18.08 11.66 5.70
CA SER A 75 19.09 12.10 6.65
C SER A 75 19.23 11.14 7.85
N THR A 76 18.11 10.60 8.34
CA THR A 76 18.13 9.58 9.41
C THR A 76 18.74 8.27 8.93
N PHE A 77 18.33 7.78 7.77
CA PHE A 77 18.88 6.55 7.20
C PHE A 77 20.40 6.63 7.01
N ALA A 78 20.88 7.77 6.49
CA ALA A 78 22.29 7.97 6.24
C ALA A 78 23.15 8.03 7.51
N ARG A 79 22.57 8.39 8.67
CA ARG A 79 23.32 8.64 9.89
C ARG A 79 23.14 7.61 10.99
N TRP A 80 21.96 6.98 11.08
CA TRP A 80 21.57 6.25 12.28
C TRP A 80 21.17 4.80 12.03
N GLU A 81 20.68 4.45 10.83
CA GLU A 81 19.96 3.20 10.63
C GLU A 81 20.76 2.12 9.87
N ASN A 82 22.01 2.35 9.52
CA ASN A 82 22.83 1.41 8.74
C ASN A 82 22.13 0.89 7.47
N ILE A 83 21.30 1.74 6.84
CA ILE A 83 20.65 1.44 5.57
C ILE A 83 21.61 1.83 4.46
N ALA A 84 22.22 0.83 3.83
CA ALA A 84 23.25 1.05 2.81
C ALA A 84 22.67 1.53 1.47
N GLU A 85 21.43 1.15 1.16
CA GLU A 85 20.80 1.46 -0.13
C GLU A 85 19.32 1.82 0.06
N ILE A 86 18.88 2.86 -0.67
CA ILE A 86 17.48 3.32 -0.72
C ILE A 86 17.06 3.35 -2.18
N GLU A 87 15.91 2.75 -2.48
CA GLU A 87 15.26 2.80 -3.79
C GLU A 87 14.07 3.76 -3.72
N ILE A 88 14.07 4.83 -4.50
CA ILE A 88 12.98 5.79 -4.60
C ILE A 88 12.39 5.70 -6.01
N TYR A 89 11.16 5.23 -6.08
CA TYR A 89 10.40 5.05 -7.30
C TYR A 89 9.44 6.23 -7.50
N GLY A 90 9.39 6.80 -8.69
CA GLY A 90 8.48 7.89 -9.01
C GLY A 90 8.50 8.22 -10.50
N GLY A 91 7.55 9.01 -10.97
CA GLY A 91 7.62 9.54 -12.33
C GLY A 91 8.78 10.52 -12.48
N LYS A 92 9.30 10.67 -13.71
CA LYS A 92 10.49 11.50 -14.00
C LYS A 92 10.42 12.90 -13.36
N ALA A 93 9.29 13.59 -13.50
CA ALA A 93 9.13 14.94 -12.95
C ALA A 93 9.16 14.94 -11.39
N THR A 94 8.62 13.90 -10.75
CA THR A 94 8.70 13.68 -9.30
C THR A 94 10.14 13.46 -8.87
N LEU A 95 10.86 12.58 -9.58
CA LEU A 95 12.26 12.28 -9.27
C LEU A 95 13.18 13.47 -9.46
N ASP A 96 12.93 14.34 -10.44
CA ASP A 96 13.70 15.60 -10.62
C ASP A 96 13.56 16.50 -9.39
N ARG A 97 12.35 16.60 -8.81
CA ARG A 97 12.13 17.35 -7.57
C ARG A 97 12.79 16.70 -6.36
N VAL A 98 12.70 15.37 -6.25
CA VAL A 98 13.36 14.60 -5.19
C VAL A 98 14.88 14.76 -5.28
N GLN A 99 15.44 14.70 -6.49
CA GLN A 99 16.86 14.92 -6.72
C GLN A 99 17.29 16.32 -6.26
N ALA A 100 16.54 17.36 -6.62
CA ALA A 100 16.82 18.73 -6.18
C ALA A 100 16.73 18.87 -4.66
N LEU A 101 15.71 18.26 -4.01
CA LEU A 101 15.56 18.26 -2.56
C LEU A 101 16.74 17.55 -1.87
N LEU A 102 17.02 16.33 -2.27
CA LEU A 102 18.02 15.51 -1.59
C LEU A 102 19.44 16.03 -1.84
N TYR A 103 19.83 16.23 -3.08
CA TYR A 103 21.20 16.61 -3.43
C TYR A 103 21.45 18.12 -3.42
N GLY A 104 20.41 18.93 -3.46
CA GLY A 104 20.54 20.38 -3.38
C GLY A 104 20.47 20.94 -1.97
N VAL A 105 19.86 20.20 -1.01
CA VAL A 105 19.57 20.73 0.33
C VAL A 105 20.02 19.80 1.45
N VAL A 106 19.75 18.48 1.32
CA VAL A 106 19.83 17.54 2.47
C VAL A 106 21.20 16.89 2.57
N LEU A 107 21.79 16.53 1.45
CA LEU A 107 22.95 15.65 1.37
C LEU A 107 24.21 16.46 1.08
N ASP A 108 25.22 16.28 1.92
CA ASP A 108 26.57 16.74 1.66
C ASP A 108 27.30 15.67 0.85
N TYR A 109 27.61 15.95 -0.42
CA TYR A 109 28.21 15.00 -1.35
C TYR A 109 29.49 14.32 -0.85
N GLU A 110 30.19 14.96 0.05
CA GLU A 110 31.50 14.47 0.54
C GLU A 110 31.37 13.41 1.64
N ARG A 111 30.15 13.13 2.16
CA ARG A 111 29.95 12.27 3.34
C ARG A 111 28.84 11.23 3.23
N LEU A 112 28.38 10.92 2.01
CA LEU A 112 27.29 9.96 1.84
C LEU A 112 27.78 8.53 1.87
N GLU A 113 27.41 7.79 2.91
CA GLU A 113 27.55 6.34 2.99
C GLU A 113 26.34 5.59 2.39
N VAL A 114 25.22 6.29 2.14
CA VAL A 114 23.97 5.72 1.61
C VAL A 114 23.91 5.88 0.09
N LYS A 115 23.67 4.79 -0.61
CA LYS A 115 23.37 4.81 -2.05
C LYS A 115 21.89 5.03 -2.28
N ILE A 116 21.54 6.05 -3.09
CA ILE A 116 20.18 6.36 -3.46
C ILE A 116 19.95 6.04 -4.92
N HIS A 117 19.02 5.13 -5.18
CA HIS A 117 18.60 4.73 -6.52
C HIS A 117 17.27 5.42 -6.85
N LEU A 118 17.30 6.35 -7.80
CA LEU A 118 16.10 7.00 -8.33
C LEU A 118 15.60 6.18 -9.52
N VAL A 119 14.42 5.55 -9.39
CA VAL A 119 13.87 4.62 -10.38
C VAL A 119 12.67 5.27 -11.08
N ASP A 120 12.82 5.61 -12.36
CA ASP A 120 11.76 6.20 -13.18
C ASP A 120 10.68 5.15 -13.50
N LEU A 121 9.48 5.37 -12.96
CA LEU A 121 8.34 4.49 -13.13
C LEU A 121 7.80 4.49 -14.55
N LYS A 122 7.45 3.28 -15.01
CA LYS A 122 6.65 3.02 -16.19
C LYS A 122 5.51 2.09 -15.80
N PRO A 123 4.32 2.19 -16.40
CA PRO A 123 3.22 1.28 -16.11
C PRO A 123 3.64 -0.19 -16.20
N GLY A 124 3.24 -1.02 -15.24
CA GLY A 124 3.52 -2.44 -15.19
C GLY A 124 4.25 -2.89 -13.92
N LEU A 125 4.89 -4.04 -14.00
CA LEU A 125 5.55 -4.71 -12.87
C LEU A 125 6.80 -3.94 -12.42
N ILE A 126 6.86 -3.60 -11.12
CA ILE A 126 8.02 -2.92 -10.51
C ILE A 126 8.71 -3.78 -9.44
N PHE A 127 8.02 -4.77 -8.89
CA PHE A 127 8.59 -5.70 -7.91
C PHE A 127 7.93 -7.07 -8.01
N SER A 128 8.74 -8.15 -7.95
CA SER A 128 8.25 -9.53 -7.89
C SER A 128 8.91 -10.27 -6.74
N GLY A 129 8.18 -10.43 -5.65
CA GLY A 129 8.56 -11.26 -4.51
C GLY A 129 8.17 -12.73 -4.70
N LYS A 130 8.45 -13.54 -3.67
CA LYS A 130 8.08 -14.95 -3.65
C LYS A 130 6.57 -15.14 -3.75
N ASP A 131 5.81 -14.40 -2.94
CA ASP A 131 4.38 -14.63 -2.72
C ASP A 131 3.49 -13.51 -3.27
N PHE A 132 4.06 -12.42 -3.78
CA PHE A 132 3.30 -11.28 -4.30
C PHE A 132 4.09 -10.51 -5.38
N THR A 133 3.37 -9.66 -6.11
CA THR A 133 3.91 -8.67 -7.05
C THR A 133 3.49 -7.27 -6.65
N VAL A 134 4.25 -6.27 -7.10
CA VAL A 134 3.84 -4.87 -7.08
C VAL A 134 3.88 -4.33 -8.50
N GLU A 135 2.77 -3.77 -8.94
CA GLU A 135 2.63 -3.13 -10.23
C GLU A 135 2.27 -1.67 -10.05
N THR A 136 2.61 -0.86 -11.05
CA THR A 136 2.23 0.54 -11.09
C THR A 136 1.39 0.86 -12.32
N PHE A 137 0.49 1.81 -12.18
CA PHE A 137 -0.41 2.27 -13.23
C PHE A 137 -0.51 3.81 -13.23
N PRO A 138 -0.80 4.43 -14.39
CA PRO A 138 -0.91 5.88 -14.46
C PRO A 138 -2.20 6.39 -13.79
N VAL A 139 -2.07 7.50 -13.11
CA VAL A 139 -3.19 8.22 -12.48
C VAL A 139 -3.29 9.62 -13.08
N THR A 140 -4.51 10.12 -13.28
CA THR A 140 -4.74 11.46 -13.79
C THR A 140 -4.81 12.46 -12.65
N HIS A 141 -3.77 13.25 -12.49
CA HIS A 141 -3.70 14.35 -11.53
C HIS A 141 -2.92 15.53 -12.15
N ARG A 142 -2.64 16.58 -11.40
CA ARG A 142 -1.89 17.75 -11.88
C ARG A 142 -0.45 17.39 -12.23
N GLY A 143 0.01 17.85 -13.39
CA GLY A 143 1.35 17.57 -13.88
C GLY A 143 1.52 16.15 -14.43
N PRO A 144 2.69 15.85 -14.98
CA PRO A 144 2.99 14.57 -15.60
C PRO A 144 3.54 13.55 -14.59
N GLY A 145 3.33 12.25 -14.88
CA GLY A 145 4.03 11.17 -14.19
C GLY A 145 3.46 10.86 -12.80
N ASN A 146 2.13 10.84 -12.68
CA ASN A 146 1.45 10.41 -11.47
C ASN A 146 1.10 8.93 -11.57
N PHE A 147 1.31 8.19 -10.49
CA PHE A 147 1.16 6.75 -10.45
C PHE A 147 0.39 6.28 -9.23
N GLY A 148 -0.35 5.17 -9.39
CA GLY A 148 -0.87 4.34 -8.32
C GLY A 148 -0.17 2.99 -8.29
N PHE A 149 -0.46 2.17 -7.27
CA PHE A 149 0.21 0.91 -7.01
C PHE A 149 -0.77 -0.21 -6.72
N ILE A 150 -0.50 -1.39 -7.29
CA ILE A 150 -1.24 -2.63 -7.02
C ILE A 150 -0.28 -3.59 -6.32
N PHE A 151 -0.67 -4.06 -5.14
CA PHE A 151 -0.03 -5.17 -4.47
C PHE A 151 -0.92 -6.39 -4.64
N GLN A 152 -0.45 -7.39 -5.34
CA GLN A 152 -1.20 -8.59 -5.66
C GLN A 152 -0.51 -9.83 -5.12
N GLU A 153 -1.14 -10.55 -4.18
CA GLU A 153 -0.67 -11.88 -3.82
C GLU A 153 -0.82 -12.84 -5.00
N LYS A 154 0.16 -13.70 -5.19
CA LYS A 154 0.10 -14.76 -6.20
C LYS A 154 -1.03 -15.73 -5.87
N THR A 155 -1.67 -16.26 -6.90
CA THR A 155 -2.64 -17.35 -6.74
C THR A 155 -1.99 -18.55 -6.08
N ARG A 156 -2.76 -19.32 -5.34
CA ARG A 156 -2.32 -20.60 -4.78
C ARG A 156 -3.46 -21.59 -4.73
N ARG A 157 -3.13 -22.85 -4.77
CA ARG A 157 -4.06 -23.94 -4.47
C ARG A 157 -3.84 -24.36 -3.02
N PRO A 158 -4.88 -24.30 -2.15
CA PRO A 158 -4.76 -24.73 -0.76
C PRO A 158 -4.46 -26.23 -0.71
N PHE A 159 -3.57 -26.64 0.20
CA PHE A 159 -3.32 -28.05 0.45
C PHE A 159 -4.42 -28.60 1.36
N LEU A 160 -5.08 -29.66 0.90
CA LEU A 160 -6.22 -30.30 1.60
C LEU A 160 -5.69 -31.40 2.52
N ASN A 161 -5.39 -31.02 3.77
CA ASN A 161 -4.77 -31.92 4.75
C ASN A 161 -5.61 -33.19 4.96
N ASP A 162 -6.92 -33.05 5.13
CA ASP A 162 -7.82 -34.18 5.38
C ASP A 162 -7.81 -35.19 4.24
N GLN A 163 -7.76 -34.70 2.99
CA GLN A 163 -7.65 -35.58 1.81
C GLN A 163 -6.27 -36.25 1.73
N ALA A 164 -5.21 -35.51 2.04
CA ALA A 164 -3.87 -36.08 2.05
C ALA A 164 -3.73 -37.18 3.12
N GLU A 165 -4.33 -36.99 4.29
CA GLU A 165 -4.36 -37.99 5.37
C GLU A 165 -5.18 -39.22 4.97
N ALA A 166 -6.37 -39.04 4.40
CA ALA A 166 -7.21 -40.14 3.90
C ALA A 166 -6.50 -40.96 2.82
N LEU A 167 -5.65 -40.33 2.01
CA LEU A 167 -4.83 -40.98 1.00
C LEU A 167 -3.54 -41.61 1.55
N GLY A 168 -3.22 -41.39 2.83
CA GLY A 168 -2.02 -41.91 3.47
C GLY A 168 -0.73 -41.12 3.13
N VAL A 169 -0.84 -39.86 2.71
CA VAL A 169 0.33 -39.01 2.44
C VAL A 169 0.97 -38.60 3.75
N PRO A 170 2.23 -39.00 4.02
CA PRO A 170 2.90 -38.70 5.27
C PRO A 170 3.11 -37.18 5.43
N ILE A 171 3.19 -36.72 6.69
CA ILE A 171 3.60 -35.34 6.99
C ILE A 171 5.09 -35.24 6.75
N GLY A 172 5.49 -34.41 5.79
CA GLY A 172 6.91 -34.29 5.47
C GLY A 172 7.19 -33.69 4.09
N PRO A 173 8.37 -33.97 3.53
CA PRO A 173 8.82 -33.49 2.23
C PRO A 173 7.86 -33.85 1.09
N GLU A 174 7.18 -35.00 1.18
CA GLU A 174 6.22 -35.48 0.19
C GLU A 174 5.10 -34.50 -0.05
N ARG A 175 4.53 -33.89 1.03
CA ARG A 175 3.49 -32.86 0.91
C ARG A 175 4.04 -31.61 0.22
N ALA A 176 5.30 -31.25 0.47
CA ALA A 176 5.93 -30.10 -0.18
C ALA A 176 6.15 -30.33 -1.70
N GLU A 177 6.46 -31.56 -2.13
CA GLU A 177 6.59 -31.88 -3.56
C GLU A 177 5.22 -31.81 -4.26
N LEU A 178 4.15 -32.28 -3.63
CA LEU A 178 2.78 -32.15 -4.14
C LEU A 178 2.36 -30.68 -4.29
N VAL A 179 2.68 -29.82 -3.31
CA VAL A 179 2.43 -28.37 -3.39
C VAL A 179 3.20 -27.72 -4.54
N LYS A 180 4.41 -28.22 -4.86
CA LYS A 180 5.20 -27.77 -6.02
C LYS A 180 4.69 -28.30 -7.36
N GLY A 181 3.59 -29.05 -7.36
CA GLY A 181 3.00 -29.59 -8.59
C GLY A 181 3.59 -30.94 -9.05
N LYS A 182 4.40 -31.61 -8.20
CA LYS A 182 4.97 -32.93 -8.53
C LYS A 182 4.16 -34.05 -7.91
N SER A 183 3.98 -35.14 -8.65
CA SER A 183 3.40 -36.38 -8.14
C SER A 183 4.42 -37.14 -7.28
N ILE A 184 3.93 -37.87 -6.28
CA ILE A 184 4.74 -38.76 -5.43
C ILE A 184 4.26 -40.18 -5.52
N THR A 185 5.11 -41.16 -5.20
CA THR A 185 4.74 -42.60 -5.08
C THR A 185 4.87 -42.99 -3.61
N LEU A 186 3.79 -43.49 -3.02
CA LEU A 186 3.76 -44.02 -1.67
C LEU A 186 4.49 -45.38 -1.57
N ALA A 187 4.80 -45.84 -0.37
CA ALA A 187 5.48 -47.12 -0.13
C ALA A 187 4.68 -48.34 -0.63
N ASP A 188 3.36 -48.21 -0.74
CA ASP A 188 2.47 -49.27 -1.30
C ASP A 188 2.34 -49.21 -2.82
N GLY A 189 3.09 -48.34 -3.50
CA GLY A 189 3.10 -48.18 -4.95
C GLY A 189 2.02 -47.23 -5.51
N ARG A 190 1.12 -46.69 -4.70
CA ARG A 190 0.10 -45.74 -5.17
C ARG A 190 0.76 -44.42 -5.55
N VAL A 191 0.35 -43.85 -6.68
CA VAL A 191 0.78 -42.52 -7.14
C VAL A 191 -0.24 -41.48 -6.70
N ILE A 192 0.21 -40.52 -5.94
CA ILE A 192 -0.58 -39.34 -5.52
C ILE A 192 -0.20 -38.17 -6.39
N THR A 193 -1.21 -37.60 -7.05
CA THR A 193 -1.01 -36.40 -7.88
C THR A 193 -1.41 -35.14 -7.13
N PRO A 194 -0.87 -33.95 -7.50
CA PRO A 194 -1.28 -32.67 -6.92
C PRO A 194 -2.79 -32.43 -6.93
N ALA A 195 -3.49 -32.84 -8.00
CA ALA A 195 -4.93 -32.66 -8.12
C ALA A 195 -5.75 -33.42 -7.06
N MET A 196 -5.18 -34.45 -6.44
CA MET A 196 -5.86 -35.26 -5.41
C MET A 196 -5.82 -34.61 -4.03
N VAL A 197 -4.88 -33.65 -3.80
CA VAL A 197 -4.65 -33.05 -2.47
C VAL A 197 -4.57 -31.52 -2.50
N LEU A 198 -4.68 -30.92 -3.68
CA LEU A 198 -4.77 -29.46 -3.81
C LEU A 198 -6.20 -29.06 -4.18
N GLY A 199 -6.74 -28.13 -3.43
CA GLY A 199 -8.05 -27.53 -3.71
C GLY A 199 -8.05 -26.68 -4.98
N GLU A 200 -9.16 -26.00 -5.23
CA GLU A 200 -9.28 -25.05 -6.32
C GLU A 200 -8.29 -23.89 -6.18
N GLU A 201 -7.97 -23.26 -7.29
CA GLU A 201 -7.09 -22.12 -7.31
C GLU A 201 -7.77 -20.93 -6.62
N SER A 202 -7.14 -20.41 -5.57
CA SER A 202 -7.62 -19.25 -4.83
C SER A 202 -6.83 -18.01 -5.22
N ARG A 203 -7.56 -16.98 -5.67
CA ARG A 203 -6.99 -15.67 -5.95
C ARG A 203 -6.38 -15.09 -4.67
N GLY A 204 -5.22 -14.47 -4.79
CA GLY A 204 -4.58 -13.74 -3.71
C GLY A 204 -5.27 -12.42 -3.39
N VAL A 205 -4.90 -11.81 -2.27
CA VAL A 205 -5.35 -10.47 -1.89
C VAL A 205 -4.87 -9.46 -2.93
N LYS A 206 -5.78 -8.60 -3.40
CA LYS A 206 -5.50 -7.45 -4.27
C LYS A 206 -5.72 -6.16 -3.49
N TYR A 207 -4.64 -5.47 -3.21
CA TYR A 207 -4.65 -4.13 -2.63
C TYR A 207 -4.29 -3.11 -3.70
N VAL A 208 -5.10 -2.05 -3.81
CA VAL A 208 -4.87 -0.96 -4.76
C VAL A 208 -4.77 0.36 -4.02
N HIS A 209 -3.69 1.10 -4.25
CA HIS A 209 -3.49 2.47 -3.81
C HIS A 209 -3.50 3.41 -5.01
N VAL A 210 -4.41 4.37 -5.02
CA VAL A 210 -4.54 5.32 -6.13
C VAL A 210 -3.76 6.62 -5.87
N GLY A 211 -3.77 7.15 -4.65
CA GLY A 211 -3.26 8.49 -4.35
C GLY A 211 -4.22 9.58 -4.83
N ASP A 212 -3.68 10.74 -5.16
CA ASP A 212 -4.46 11.90 -5.65
C ASP A 212 -4.87 11.69 -7.10
N THR A 213 -6.14 11.97 -7.41
CA THR A 213 -6.69 11.77 -8.74
C THR A 213 -7.78 12.78 -9.09
N ALA A 214 -7.78 13.26 -10.34
CA ALA A 214 -8.77 14.20 -10.84
C ALA A 214 -10.05 13.51 -11.41
N ARG A 215 -10.01 12.17 -11.57
CA ARG A 215 -11.09 11.40 -12.21
C ARG A 215 -11.02 9.93 -11.83
N THR A 216 -12.16 9.24 -11.93
CA THR A 216 -12.30 7.83 -11.53
C THR A 216 -12.56 6.88 -12.70
N ASP A 217 -12.97 7.39 -13.85
CA ASP A 217 -13.40 6.57 -14.99
C ASP A 217 -12.27 5.72 -15.60
N ASN A 218 -11.04 6.24 -15.59
CA ASN A 218 -9.84 5.52 -16.06
C ASN A 218 -9.27 4.53 -15.02
N LEU A 219 -9.84 4.49 -13.81
CA LEU A 219 -9.38 3.61 -12.74
C LEU A 219 -10.20 2.31 -12.64
N ARG A 220 -11.35 2.21 -13.34
CA ARG A 220 -12.29 1.10 -13.20
C ARG A 220 -11.65 -0.26 -13.39
N GLU A 221 -10.92 -0.44 -14.47
CA GLU A 221 -10.25 -1.70 -14.80
C GLU A 221 -9.20 -2.08 -13.74
N VAL A 222 -8.43 -1.09 -13.30
CA VAL A 222 -7.36 -1.28 -12.32
C VAL A 222 -7.88 -1.69 -10.95
N VAL A 223 -8.96 -1.06 -10.49
CA VAL A 223 -9.53 -1.33 -9.16
C VAL A 223 -10.54 -2.47 -9.15
N GLN A 224 -10.90 -3.01 -10.32
CA GLN A 224 -11.87 -4.11 -10.46
C GLN A 224 -11.56 -5.24 -9.48
N ASP A 225 -12.56 -5.63 -8.68
CA ASP A 225 -12.51 -6.71 -7.69
C ASP A 225 -11.36 -6.60 -6.67
N ALA A 226 -10.89 -5.37 -6.36
CA ALA A 226 -9.89 -5.19 -5.32
C ALA A 226 -10.46 -5.59 -3.94
N ASP A 227 -9.66 -6.29 -3.13
CA ASP A 227 -10.04 -6.60 -1.76
C ASP A 227 -10.02 -5.33 -0.89
N VAL A 228 -9.06 -4.44 -1.14
CA VAL A 228 -8.98 -3.12 -0.52
C VAL A 228 -8.57 -2.08 -1.55
N LEU A 229 -9.35 -1.00 -1.63
CA LEU A 229 -9.02 0.22 -2.35
C LEU A 229 -8.71 1.33 -1.36
N VAL A 230 -7.49 1.90 -1.45
CA VAL A 230 -7.13 3.16 -0.79
C VAL A 230 -7.11 4.26 -1.83
N ILE A 231 -7.87 5.32 -1.60
CA ILE A 231 -8.01 6.45 -2.53
C ILE A 231 -8.32 7.72 -1.74
N GLU A 232 -8.02 8.87 -2.34
CA GLU A 232 -8.32 10.16 -1.74
C GLU A 232 -9.83 10.41 -1.55
N ALA A 233 -10.15 11.30 -0.58
CA ALA A 233 -11.45 11.93 -0.40
C ALA A 233 -11.24 13.37 0.06
N THR A 234 -10.58 14.15 -0.80
CA THR A 234 -10.19 15.53 -0.47
C THR A 234 -11.38 16.45 -0.32
N PHE A 235 -12.49 16.17 -1.04
CA PHE A 235 -13.70 16.98 -1.05
C PHE A 235 -14.96 16.16 -0.76
N LEU A 236 -16.08 16.85 -0.46
CA LEU A 236 -17.42 16.31 -0.47
C LEU A 236 -18.13 16.66 -1.80
N ASP A 237 -19.21 15.94 -2.13
CA ASP A 237 -19.96 16.15 -3.38
C ASP A 237 -20.51 17.58 -3.52
N GLU A 238 -20.80 18.27 -2.41
CA GLU A 238 -21.19 19.68 -2.42
C GLU A 238 -20.13 20.62 -3.02
N ASP A 239 -18.85 20.24 -2.93
CA ASP A 239 -17.70 20.96 -3.46
C ASP A 239 -17.10 20.32 -4.73
N ALA A 240 -17.88 19.53 -5.49
CA ALA A 240 -17.39 18.76 -6.65
C ALA A 240 -16.72 19.63 -7.73
N GLU A 241 -17.23 20.82 -8.00
CA GLU A 241 -16.60 21.76 -8.95
C GLU A 241 -15.25 22.27 -8.46
N THR A 242 -15.13 22.50 -7.15
CA THR A 242 -13.85 22.85 -6.52
C THR A 242 -12.86 21.68 -6.59
N ALA A 243 -13.33 20.45 -6.29
CA ALA A 243 -12.54 19.24 -6.42
C ALA A 243 -11.95 19.12 -7.83
N LYS A 244 -12.79 19.23 -8.84
CA LYS A 244 -12.39 19.20 -10.26
C LYS A 244 -11.37 20.28 -10.61
N ALA A 245 -11.58 21.53 -10.16
CA ALA A 245 -10.67 22.64 -10.41
C ALA A 245 -9.29 22.43 -9.80
N PHE A 246 -9.21 21.76 -8.65
CA PHE A 246 -7.97 21.41 -7.97
C PHE A 246 -7.39 20.03 -8.36
N GLY A 247 -8.06 19.30 -9.24
CA GLY A 247 -7.61 17.99 -9.73
C GLY A 247 -7.76 16.88 -8.69
N HIS A 248 -8.79 16.95 -7.86
CA HIS A 248 -9.15 15.98 -6.83
C HIS A 248 -10.56 15.42 -7.04
N ILE A 249 -10.92 14.43 -6.24
CA ILE A 249 -12.24 13.82 -6.23
C ILE A 249 -12.96 14.03 -4.89
N THR A 250 -14.24 13.68 -4.89
CA THR A 250 -15.08 13.70 -3.69
C THR A 250 -15.17 12.31 -3.05
N ALA A 251 -15.56 12.26 -1.77
CA ALA A 251 -15.84 11.02 -1.07
C ALA A 251 -16.94 10.21 -1.78
N GLY A 252 -17.98 10.88 -2.31
CA GLY A 252 -19.03 10.26 -3.09
C GLY A 252 -18.53 9.65 -4.39
N GLN A 253 -17.60 10.30 -5.10
CA GLN A 253 -16.99 9.75 -6.32
C GLN A 253 -16.13 8.51 -6.03
N ALA A 254 -15.33 8.52 -4.96
CA ALA A 254 -14.58 7.37 -4.53
C ALA A 254 -15.49 6.17 -4.18
N ALA A 255 -16.57 6.43 -3.45
CA ALA A 255 -17.56 5.41 -3.07
C ALA A 255 -18.30 4.82 -4.28
N ARG A 256 -18.68 5.65 -5.27
CA ARG A 256 -19.27 5.18 -6.54
C ARG A 256 -18.33 4.27 -7.31
N LEU A 257 -17.06 4.67 -7.42
CA LEU A 257 -16.03 3.81 -8.06
C LEU A 257 -15.96 2.44 -7.36
N ALA A 258 -15.87 2.42 -6.04
CA ALA A 258 -15.77 1.17 -5.28
C ALA A 258 -17.01 0.26 -5.49
N LEU A 259 -18.22 0.84 -5.49
CA LEU A 259 -19.46 0.12 -5.71
C LEU A 259 -19.51 -0.49 -7.12
N GLU A 260 -19.20 0.30 -8.13
CA GLU A 260 -19.31 -0.09 -9.54
C GLU A 260 -18.27 -1.13 -9.96
N THR A 261 -17.16 -1.24 -9.23
CA THR A 261 -16.04 -2.12 -9.58
C THR A 261 -15.90 -3.33 -8.64
N GLY A 262 -16.88 -3.58 -7.76
CA GLY A 262 -16.88 -4.75 -6.89
C GLY A 262 -15.75 -4.77 -5.86
N VAL A 263 -15.23 -3.60 -5.47
CA VAL A 263 -14.28 -3.46 -4.37
C VAL A 263 -14.90 -4.02 -3.08
N LYS A 264 -14.15 -4.75 -2.25
CA LYS A 264 -14.69 -5.31 -1.01
C LYS A 264 -14.63 -4.33 0.16
N SER A 265 -13.59 -3.50 0.24
CA SER A 265 -13.42 -2.50 1.30
C SER A 265 -12.80 -1.23 0.75
N LEU A 266 -13.36 -0.07 1.09
CA LEU A 266 -12.87 1.24 0.70
C LEU A 266 -12.25 1.95 1.92
N LEU A 267 -10.99 2.34 1.81
CA LEU A 267 -10.28 3.16 2.78
C LEU A 267 -10.04 4.55 2.17
N LEU A 268 -10.72 5.55 2.71
CA LEU A 268 -10.55 6.94 2.29
C LEU A 268 -9.39 7.58 3.07
N THR A 269 -8.54 8.29 2.36
CA THR A 269 -7.41 9.04 2.91
C THR A 269 -7.33 10.43 2.28
N HIS A 270 -6.26 11.19 2.54
CA HIS A 270 -6.05 12.51 1.96
C HIS A 270 -7.25 13.44 2.19
N VAL A 271 -7.70 13.50 3.46
CA VAL A 271 -8.90 14.25 3.86
C VAL A 271 -8.54 15.70 4.11
N SER A 272 -9.28 16.62 3.48
CA SER A 272 -9.13 18.06 3.74
C SER A 272 -9.57 18.41 5.16
N ARG A 273 -8.79 19.27 5.84
CA ARG A 273 -9.16 19.84 7.15
C ARG A 273 -10.43 20.71 7.12
N ARG A 274 -10.99 20.95 5.92
CA ARG A 274 -12.24 21.67 5.70
C ARG A 274 -13.45 20.92 6.26
N TYR A 275 -13.40 19.57 6.21
CA TYR A 275 -14.51 18.71 6.59
C TYR A 275 -14.25 17.95 7.88
N ARG A 276 -15.32 17.63 8.59
CA ARG A 276 -15.26 16.67 9.69
C ARG A 276 -15.21 15.26 9.12
N GLU A 277 -14.43 14.38 9.73
CA GLU A 277 -14.36 12.98 9.32
C GLU A 277 -15.75 12.31 9.24
N ARG A 278 -16.66 12.69 10.16
CA ARG A 278 -18.03 12.16 10.15
C ARG A 278 -18.76 12.50 8.86
N ASP A 279 -18.60 13.69 8.34
CA ASP A 279 -19.30 14.14 7.12
C ASP A 279 -18.75 13.35 5.90
N VAL A 280 -17.46 13.12 5.83
CA VAL A 280 -16.79 12.31 4.80
C VAL A 280 -17.27 10.84 4.83
N ILE A 281 -17.31 10.23 6.01
CA ILE A 281 -17.73 8.83 6.15
C ILE A 281 -19.24 8.66 5.89
N GLU A 282 -20.06 9.60 6.31
CA GLU A 282 -21.51 9.56 6.07
C GLU A 282 -21.83 9.68 4.59
N GLU A 283 -21.19 10.60 3.85
CA GLU A 283 -21.38 10.73 2.40
C GLU A 283 -21.01 9.43 1.68
N ALA A 284 -19.83 8.90 1.93
CA ALA A 284 -19.35 7.71 1.25
C ALA A 284 -20.19 6.47 1.59
N ARG A 285 -20.57 6.27 2.86
CA ARG A 285 -21.35 5.10 3.30
C ARG A 285 -22.79 5.07 2.80
N ARG A 286 -23.37 6.19 2.44
CA ARG A 286 -24.69 6.21 1.76
C ARG A 286 -24.64 5.50 0.41
N ILE A 287 -23.47 5.44 -0.22
CA ILE A 287 -23.23 4.82 -1.53
C ILE A 287 -22.59 3.43 -1.36
N PHE A 288 -21.55 3.34 -0.57
CA PHE A 288 -20.79 2.10 -0.34
C PHE A 288 -20.55 1.87 1.16
N PRO A 289 -21.38 1.03 1.81
CA PRO A 289 -21.35 0.83 3.27
C PRO A 289 -20.02 0.32 3.82
N GLN A 290 -19.24 -0.45 3.03
CA GLN A 290 -17.93 -1.00 3.43
C GLN A 290 -16.81 0.06 3.32
N THR A 291 -17.12 1.31 3.67
CA THR A 291 -16.18 2.44 3.66
C THR A 291 -15.68 2.75 5.07
N MET A 292 -14.40 3.02 5.17
CA MET A 292 -13.72 3.55 6.35
C MET A 292 -12.92 4.79 5.97
N VAL A 293 -12.77 5.75 6.89
CA VAL A 293 -11.83 6.87 6.76
C VAL A 293 -10.60 6.56 7.59
N ALA A 294 -9.46 6.49 6.96
CA ALA A 294 -8.20 6.23 7.64
C ALA A 294 -7.78 7.42 8.52
N ARG A 295 -7.20 7.12 9.66
CA ARG A 295 -6.57 8.08 10.57
C ARG A 295 -5.08 7.79 10.67
N ASP A 296 -4.33 8.77 11.10
CA ASP A 296 -2.92 8.55 11.40
C ASP A 296 -2.76 7.45 12.44
N LEU A 297 -1.78 6.58 12.20
CA LEU A 297 -1.46 5.40 12.98
C LEU A 297 -2.50 4.26 12.93
N ASP A 298 -3.54 4.38 12.10
CA ASP A 298 -4.40 3.23 11.84
C ASP A 298 -3.59 2.11 11.18
N HIS A 299 -3.81 0.90 11.68
CA HIS A 299 -3.20 -0.32 11.17
C HIS A 299 -4.28 -1.27 10.68
N TYR A 300 -4.26 -1.62 9.40
CA TYR A 300 -5.19 -2.55 8.77
C TYR A 300 -4.47 -3.79 8.29
N VAL A 301 -5.11 -4.95 8.50
CA VAL A 301 -4.59 -6.25 8.05
C VAL A 301 -5.52 -6.85 7.02
N MET A 302 -4.94 -7.21 5.89
CA MET A 302 -5.63 -7.85 4.77
C MET A 302 -5.22 -9.32 4.69
N ARG A 303 -6.19 -10.19 4.88
CA ARG A 303 -6.03 -11.64 4.73
C ARG A 303 -6.93 -12.15 3.63
N ARG A 304 -6.48 -13.23 3.00
CA ARG A 304 -7.26 -13.95 2.00
C ARG A 304 -8.58 -14.43 2.61
N ASP A 305 -9.67 -14.23 1.87
CA ASP A 305 -11.02 -14.68 2.23
C ASP A 305 -11.57 -14.13 3.57
N ARG A 306 -11.05 -12.98 4.01
CA ARG A 306 -11.52 -12.27 5.20
C ARG A 306 -11.72 -10.78 4.90
N PRO A 307 -12.67 -10.14 5.58
CA PRO A 307 -12.76 -8.69 5.58
C PRO A 307 -11.45 -8.05 6.06
N VAL A 308 -11.21 -6.81 5.63
CA VAL A 308 -10.10 -6.02 6.18
C VAL A 308 -10.36 -5.75 7.66
N GLU A 309 -9.35 -6.01 8.51
CA GLU A 309 -9.44 -5.83 9.95
C GLU A 309 -8.59 -4.63 10.37
N ARG A 310 -9.19 -3.68 11.10
CA ARG A 310 -8.43 -2.63 11.78
C ARG A 310 -7.87 -3.19 13.08
N GLN A 311 -6.56 -3.18 13.22
CA GLN A 311 -5.92 -3.51 14.49
C GLN A 311 -5.96 -2.27 15.40
N VAL A 312 -6.28 -2.49 16.66
CA VAL A 312 -6.09 -1.46 17.68
C VAL A 312 -4.58 -1.42 17.94
N ALA A 313 -3.94 -0.31 17.62
CA ALA A 313 -2.53 -0.12 17.98
C ALA A 313 -2.39 -0.33 19.50
N PRO A 314 -1.34 -1.04 19.96
CA PRO A 314 -1.04 -1.03 21.40
C PRO A 314 -0.94 0.43 21.84
N ALA A 315 -1.59 0.76 22.95
CA ALA A 315 -1.51 2.09 23.52
C ALA A 315 -0.02 2.43 23.70
N TRP A 316 0.43 3.53 23.08
CA TRP A 316 1.77 4.03 23.30
C TRP A 316 1.88 4.40 24.79
N ASP A 317 2.64 3.64 25.55
CA ASP A 317 2.97 3.98 26.91
C ASP A 317 3.98 5.14 26.88
N SER A 318 3.53 6.33 27.29
CA SER A 318 4.33 7.55 27.36
C SER A 318 5.40 7.52 28.47
N ALA A 319 5.75 6.35 28.97
CA ALA A 319 6.62 6.17 30.13
C ALA A 319 8.11 6.02 29.79
N ASP A 320 8.48 5.97 28.51
CA ASP A 320 9.89 5.76 28.07
C ASP A 320 10.44 6.96 27.24
N GLU A 321 10.22 8.20 27.69
CA GLU A 321 11.04 9.35 27.24
C GLU A 321 11.95 9.85 28.37
#